data_59f94def4ec5a613fbee29dddb7df1c9
#
_entry.id   59f94def4ec5a613fbee29dddb7df1c9
#
_cell.length_a   1.000
_cell.length_b   1.000
_cell.length_c   1.000
_cell.angle_alpha   90.00
_cell.angle_beta   90.00
_cell.angle_gamma   90.00
#
_symmetry.space_group_name_H-M   'P 1'
#
loop_
_entity.id
_entity.type
_entity.pdbx_description
1 polymer ?
#
loop_
_entity_poly.entity_id
_entity_poly.type
_entity_poly.pdbx_seq_one_letter_code
_entity_poly.pdbx_strand_id
1 'polypeptide(L)'
;MSVKHLHHVTLAVPDVATQKLFYEDFGLIGKSVGDRVVLRCKGRNQDQVIVIPGKKMKLHDISFGTTKTGLADIEKRIKRSADTTLEYEPKAAPYDGIWLRHKFDGMLYNINISNPAIGLGGPKPAKKPSSFDINTPGHYKRVNKKGGAAFDTKVYPSRLGHIVHFTTDVDRKIDFYTKVLGLKLTDRSGKFIAFLRVPGGSDHHVIAVIKDDKPGFHHMSFEVNN
;
A
#
# COMPACT_ATOMS: atom_id res chain seq x y z
N MET A 1 -14.84 -9.83 -11.94
CA MET A 1 -14.48 -8.50 -11.43
C MET A 1 -13.21 -8.58 -10.57
N SER A 2 -12.64 -7.46 -10.13
CA SER A 2 -11.31 -7.37 -9.50
C SER A 2 -11.33 -6.43 -8.28
N VAL A 3 -10.24 -6.41 -7.53
CA VAL A 3 -9.95 -5.31 -6.61
C VAL A 3 -9.88 -3.99 -7.36
N LYS A 4 -10.23 -2.89 -6.71
CA LYS A 4 -10.37 -1.55 -7.31
C LYS A 4 -9.34 -0.55 -6.81
N HIS A 5 -8.81 -0.75 -5.60
CA HIS A 5 -7.79 0.12 -5.03
C HIS A 5 -7.07 -0.58 -3.88
N LEU A 6 -5.87 -0.11 -3.61
CA LEU A 6 -5.16 -0.40 -2.37
C LEU A 6 -5.87 0.37 -1.25
N HIS A 7 -6.29 -0.33 -0.19
CA HIS A 7 -7.04 0.31 0.90
C HIS A 7 -6.10 0.72 2.04
N HIS A 8 -5.43 -0.24 2.67
CA HIS A 8 -4.48 0.03 3.75
C HIS A 8 -3.46 -1.10 3.90
N VAL A 9 -2.49 -0.87 4.76
CA VAL A 9 -1.60 -1.89 5.30
C VAL A 9 -1.71 -1.94 6.81
N THR A 10 -1.52 -3.13 7.38
CA THR A 10 -1.38 -3.29 8.83
C THR A 10 0.04 -3.73 9.15
N LEU A 11 0.67 -3.03 10.07
CA LEU A 11 1.99 -3.35 10.60
C LEU A 11 1.89 -3.78 12.07
N ALA A 12 2.42 -4.94 12.37
CA ALA A 12 2.64 -5.35 13.76
C ALA A 12 3.99 -4.82 14.22
N VAL A 13 4.03 -4.18 15.39
CA VAL A 13 5.24 -3.52 15.92
C VAL A 13 5.38 -3.75 17.44
N PRO A 14 6.60 -3.78 17.98
CA PRO A 14 6.80 -3.89 19.44
C PRO A 14 6.31 -2.67 20.23
N ASP A 15 6.43 -1.49 19.66
CA ASP A 15 6.04 -0.23 20.30
C ASP A 15 5.12 0.57 19.38
N VAL A 16 3.83 0.48 19.67
CA VAL A 16 2.77 1.16 18.92
C VAL A 16 2.82 2.68 19.12
N ALA A 17 3.24 3.15 20.30
CA ALA A 17 3.30 4.57 20.62
C ALA A 17 4.42 5.26 19.84
N THR A 18 5.61 4.70 19.86
CA THR A 18 6.74 5.20 19.05
C THR A 18 6.42 5.17 17.55
N GLN A 19 5.77 4.11 17.07
CA GLN A 19 5.41 4.02 15.66
C GLN A 19 4.34 5.04 15.27
N LYS A 20 3.41 5.37 16.18
CA LYS A 20 2.44 6.44 15.98
C LYS A 20 3.14 7.79 15.80
N LEU A 21 4.05 8.14 16.69
CA LEU A 21 4.82 9.39 16.61
C LEU A 21 5.59 9.50 15.31
N PHE A 22 6.27 8.43 14.89
CA PHE A 22 6.99 8.39 13.61
C PHE A 22 6.08 8.77 12.42
N TYR A 23 4.88 8.18 12.34
CA TYR A 23 3.97 8.48 11.24
C TYR A 23 3.32 9.86 11.35
N GLU A 24 3.13 10.39 12.58
CA GLU A 24 2.64 11.75 12.77
C GLU A 24 3.71 12.78 12.37
N ASP A 25 4.97 12.53 12.66
CA ASP A 25 6.10 13.34 12.18
C ASP A 25 6.23 13.27 10.65
N PHE A 26 5.98 12.10 10.07
CA PHE A 26 5.88 11.92 8.63
C PHE A 26 4.68 12.69 8.00
N GLY A 27 3.71 13.10 8.80
CA GLY A 27 2.59 13.94 8.39
C GLY A 27 1.24 13.23 8.27
N LEU A 28 1.12 12.00 8.75
CA LEU A 28 -0.16 11.32 8.89
C LEU A 28 -0.90 11.80 10.16
N ILE A 29 -2.19 11.57 10.20
CA ILE A 29 -3.04 11.84 11.37
C ILE A 29 -3.37 10.50 12.03
N GLY A 30 -2.86 10.30 13.24
CA GLY A 30 -3.04 9.09 14.03
C GLY A 30 -4.19 9.19 15.02
N LYS A 31 -5.01 8.14 15.10
CA LYS A 31 -6.04 7.95 16.12
C LYS A 31 -5.85 6.60 16.81
N SER A 32 -5.74 6.61 18.13
CA SER A 32 -5.73 5.37 18.92
C SER A 32 -7.13 4.79 19.03
N VAL A 33 -7.25 3.47 18.81
CA VAL A 33 -8.49 2.70 18.89
C VAL A 33 -8.18 1.39 19.62
N GLY A 34 -8.47 1.33 20.91
CA GLY A 34 -8.00 0.23 21.76
C GLY A 34 -6.47 0.17 21.80
N ASP A 35 -5.92 -1.01 21.53
CA ASP A 35 -4.48 -1.28 21.51
C ASP A 35 -3.79 -0.94 20.18
N ARG A 36 -4.55 -0.46 19.19
CA ARG A 36 -4.06 -0.14 17.85
C ARG A 36 -4.09 1.35 17.55
N VAL A 37 -3.39 1.74 16.51
CA VAL A 37 -3.44 3.09 15.93
C VAL A 37 -3.86 2.99 14.47
N VAL A 38 -4.82 3.80 14.06
CA VAL A 38 -5.22 4.00 12.68
C VAL A 38 -4.69 5.34 12.20
N LEU A 39 -4.10 5.38 11.01
CA LEU A 39 -3.40 6.54 10.47
C LEU A 39 -3.96 6.90 9.09
N ARG A 40 -4.25 8.18 8.90
CA ARG A 40 -4.83 8.75 7.68
C ARG A 40 -3.96 9.85 7.12
N CYS A 41 -3.96 9.99 5.81
CA CYS A 41 -3.48 11.20 5.18
C CYS A 41 -4.43 12.36 5.48
N LYS A 42 -3.89 13.56 5.67
CA LYS A 42 -4.66 14.76 5.98
C LYS A 42 -5.72 15.03 4.90
N GLY A 43 -6.97 15.26 5.32
CA GLY A 43 -8.10 15.50 4.42
C GLY A 43 -8.71 14.26 3.76
N ARG A 44 -8.22 13.06 4.11
CA ARG A 44 -8.71 11.79 3.55
C ARG A 44 -9.48 11.00 4.61
N ASN A 45 -10.68 10.56 4.25
CA ASN A 45 -11.51 9.74 5.16
C ASN A 45 -11.31 8.22 4.91
N GLN A 46 -10.05 7.79 4.86
CA GLN A 46 -9.67 6.40 4.69
C GLN A 46 -8.46 6.12 5.57
N ASP A 47 -8.52 5.06 6.37
CA ASP A 47 -7.36 4.57 7.10
C ASP A 47 -6.40 3.96 6.08
N GLN A 48 -5.14 4.32 6.12
CA GLN A 48 -4.15 3.90 5.13
C GLN A 48 -3.01 3.10 5.75
N VAL A 49 -2.71 3.34 7.02
CA VAL A 49 -1.81 2.51 7.81
C VAL A 49 -2.48 2.18 9.12
N ILE A 50 -2.41 0.92 9.51
CA ILE A 50 -2.84 0.45 10.83
C ILE A 50 -1.62 -0.09 11.54
N VAL A 51 -1.44 0.28 12.78
CA VAL A 51 -0.36 -0.22 13.62
C VAL A 51 -0.97 -0.99 14.78
N ILE A 52 -0.53 -2.22 14.97
CA ILE A 52 -0.98 -3.12 16.04
C ILE A 52 0.21 -3.62 16.87
N PRO A 53 -0.03 -4.05 18.12
CA PRO A 53 1.02 -4.67 18.92
C PRO A 53 1.53 -5.96 18.29
N GLY A 54 2.84 -6.19 18.36
CA GLY A 54 3.48 -7.41 17.92
C GLY A 54 4.86 -7.59 18.51
N LYS A 55 5.36 -8.82 18.59
CA LYS A 55 6.69 -9.12 19.18
C LYS A 55 7.86 -8.53 18.38
N LYS A 56 7.67 -8.29 17.09
CA LYS A 56 8.66 -7.70 16.17
C LYS A 56 7.94 -6.98 15.04
N MET A 57 8.62 -6.04 14.40
CA MET A 57 8.10 -5.35 13.24
C MET A 57 7.91 -6.33 12.07
N LYS A 58 6.68 -6.38 11.53
CA LYS A 58 6.35 -7.16 10.33
C LYS A 58 5.10 -6.62 9.66
N LEU A 59 4.97 -6.85 8.37
CA LEU A 59 3.72 -6.70 7.66
C LEU A 59 2.74 -7.75 8.18
N HIS A 60 1.59 -7.31 8.69
CA HIS A 60 0.52 -8.19 9.15
C HIS A 60 -0.41 -8.55 7.99
N ASP A 61 -0.96 -7.54 7.32
CA ASP A 61 -1.83 -7.72 6.15
C ASP A 61 -1.74 -6.56 5.16
N ILE A 62 -2.20 -6.86 3.94
CA ILE A 62 -2.46 -5.89 2.88
C ILE A 62 -3.95 -5.91 2.58
N SER A 63 -4.60 -4.75 2.61
CA SER A 63 -6.02 -4.62 2.35
C SER A 63 -6.31 -3.95 1.01
N PHE A 64 -7.28 -4.52 0.28
CA PHE A 64 -7.79 -3.98 -0.97
C PHE A 64 -9.29 -3.72 -0.89
N GLY A 65 -9.73 -2.65 -1.53
CA GLY A 65 -11.14 -2.34 -1.69
C GLY A 65 -11.71 -2.85 -3.01
N THR A 66 -12.99 -3.23 -2.99
CA THR A 66 -13.75 -3.65 -4.18
C THR A 66 -15.24 -3.36 -4.02
N THR A 67 -16.02 -3.65 -5.04
CA THR A 67 -17.50 -3.57 -5.01
C THR A 67 -18.10 -4.85 -4.42
N LYS A 68 -19.38 -4.83 -4.05
CA LYS A 68 -20.11 -6.02 -3.57
C LYS A 68 -20.03 -7.18 -4.58
N THR A 69 -20.24 -6.90 -5.87
CA THR A 69 -20.11 -7.92 -6.92
C THR A 69 -18.67 -8.37 -7.12
N GLY A 70 -17.71 -7.44 -6.99
CA GLY A 70 -16.28 -7.75 -7.05
C GLY A 70 -15.85 -8.68 -5.92
N LEU A 71 -16.36 -8.47 -4.70
CA LEU A 71 -16.07 -9.31 -3.55
C LEU A 71 -16.55 -10.75 -3.78
N ALA A 72 -17.79 -10.93 -4.25
CA ALA A 72 -18.36 -12.25 -4.56
C ALA A 72 -17.56 -12.99 -5.66
N ASP A 73 -17.10 -12.28 -6.68
CA ASP A 73 -16.28 -12.87 -7.74
C ASP A 73 -14.88 -13.27 -7.24
N ILE A 74 -14.27 -12.45 -6.37
CA ILE A 74 -12.98 -12.75 -5.77
C ILE A 74 -13.12 -13.96 -4.84
N GLU A 75 -14.16 -14.02 -4.03
CA GLU A 75 -14.41 -15.16 -3.15
C GLU A 75 -14.51 -16.49 -3.91
N LYS A 76 -15.23 -16.51 -5.04
CA LYS A 76 -15.31 -17.69 -5.91
C LYS A 76 -13.92 -18.12 -6.41
N ARG A 77 -13.05 -17.16 -6.78
CA ARG A 77 -11.69 -17.47 -7.22
C ARG A 77 -10.80 -17.98 -6.09
N ILE A 78 -10.93 -17.40 -4.90
CA ILE A 78 -10.23 -17.87 -3.70
C ILE A 78 -10.57 -19.34 -3.42
N LYS A 79 -11.87 -19.68 -3.43
CA LYS A 79 -12.33 -21.07 -3.19
C LYS A 79 -11.85 -22.07 -4.24
N ARG A 80 -11.56 -21.62 -5.44
CA ARG A 80 -11.04 -22.45 -6.55
C ARG A 80 -9.51 -22.53 -6.59
N SER A 81 -8.83 -21.64 -5.88
CA SER A 81 -7.36 -21.57 -5.88
C SER A 81 -6.77 -22.53 -4.86
N ALA A 82 -5.87 -23.39 -5.29
CA ALA A 82 -5.13 -24.29 -4.39
C ALA A 82 -4.18 -23.52 -3.46
N ASP A 83 -3.77 -22.30 -3.85
CA ASP A 83 -2.77 -21.49 -3.14
C ASP A 83 -3.38 -20.53 -2.11
N THR A 84 -4.69 -20.55 -1.90
CA THR A 84 -5.34 -19.65 -0.94
C THR A 84 -6.18 -20.41 0.07
N THR A 85 -6.29 -19.83 1.27
CA THR A 85 -7.20 -20.29 2.33
C THR A 85 -7.99 -19.10 2.86
N LEU A 86 -9.30 -19.25 3.02
CA LEU A 86 -10.09 -18.27 3.74
C LEU A 86 -9.71 -18.30 5.23
N GLU A 87 -9.55 -17.12 5.80
CA GLU A 87 -9.35 -16.93 7.23
C GLU A 87 -10.66 -16.42 7.82
N TYR A 88 -11.07 -17.03 8.94
CA TYR A 88 -12.18 -16.57 9.71
C TYR A 88 -11.62 -15.95 10.98
N GLU A 89 -11.85 -14.65 11.17
CA GLU A 89 -11.46 -13.90 12.37
C GLU A 89 -9.95 -13.69 12.60
N PRO A 90 -9.22 -12.95 11.78
CA PRO A 90 -7.96 -12.40 12.22
C PRO A 90 -8.24 -11.34 13.31
N LYS A 91 -7.84 -11.60 14.55
CA LYS A 91 -8.09 -10.76 15.75
C LYS A 91 -7.68 -9.28 15.65
N ALA A 92 -6.97 -8.91 14.59
CA ALA A 92 -6.41 -7.56 14.41
C ALA A 92 -7.21 -6.67 13.45
N ALA A 93 -8.28 -7.17 12.83
CA ALA A 93 -8.92 -6.46 11.74
C ALA A 93 -10.14 -5.66 12.17
N PRO A 94 -10.15 -4.34 11.97
CA PRO A 94 -11.33 -3.52 12.17
C PRO A 94 -12.25 -3.48 10.94
N TYR A 95 -11.96 -4.24 9.88
CA TYR A 95 -12.67 -4.15 8.62
C TYR A 95 -13.40 -5.44 8.28
N ASP A 96 -14.67 -5.28 7.89
CA ASP A 96 -15.46 -6.34 7.31
C ASP A 96 -14.89 -6.78 5.96
N GLY A 97 -15.32 -7.93 5.47
CA GLY A 97 -14.93 -8.44 4.17
C GLY A 97 -14.40 -9.86 4.24
N ILE A 98 -13.66 -10.23 3.20
CA ILE A 98 -13.04 -11.54 3.11
C ILE A 98 -11.59 -11.43 3.57
N TRP A 99 -11.22 -12.36 4.43
CA TRP A 99 -9.84 -12.55 4.84
C TRP A 99 -9.30 -13.82 4.19
N LEU A 100 -8.13 -13.72 3.60
CA LEU A 100 -7.48 -14.85 2.96
C LEU A 100 -5.98 -14.86 3.25
N ARG A 101 -5.46 -16.07 3.34
CA ARG A 101 -4.02 -16.31 3.44
C ARG A 101 -3.52 -16.96 2.16
N HIS A 102 -2.45 -16.41 1.61
CA HIS A 102 -1.71 -17.05 0.53
C HIS A 102 -0.82 -18.13 1.14
N LYS A 103 -1.10 -19.40 0.85
CA LYS A 103 -0.44 -20.54 1.50
C LYS A 103 1.05 -20.59 1.25
N PHE A 104 1.48 -20.12 0.09
CA PHE A 104 2.87 -20.19 -0.34
C PHE A 104 3.82 -19.38 0.57
N ASP A 105 3.44 -18.18 0.96
CA ASP A 105 4.27 -17.27 1.75
C ASP A 105 3.64 -16.87 3.09
N GLY A 106 2.45 -17.38 3.38
CA GLY A 106 1.73 -17.09 4.60
C GLY A 106 1.18 -15.68 4.70
N MET A 107 1.27 -14.87 3.63
CA MET A 107 0.83 -13.48 3.65
C MET A 107 -0.68 -13.39 3.75
N LEU A 108 -1.15 -12.52 4.64
CA LEU A 108 -2.55 -12.27 4.91
C LEU A 108 -3.06 -11.08 4.10
N TYR A 109 -4.27 -11.21 3.59
CA TYR A 109 -4.96 -10.16 2.84
C TYR A 109 -6.37 -9.96 3.35
N ASN A 110 -6.82 -8.71 3.31
CA ASN A 110 -8.21 -8.35 3.50
C ASN A 110 -8.77 -7.78 2.19
N ILE A 111 -9.99 -8.20 1.82
CA ILE A 111 -10.72 -7.64 0.68
C ILE A 111 -12.04 -7.13 1.22
N ASN A 112 -12.23 -5.83 1.24
CA ASN A 112 -13.41 -5.18 1.78
C ASN A 112 -14.25 -4.48 0.71
N ILE A 113 -15.50 -4.19 1.05
CA ILE A 113 -16.37 -3.37 0.20
C ILE A 113 -16.08 -1.91 0.54
N SER A 114 -15.39 -1.23 -0.36
CA SER A 114 -15.10 0.20 -0.20
C SER A 114 -14.92 0.87 -1.56
N ASN A 115 -15.29 2.13 -1.62
CA ASN A 115 -14.98 2.97 -2.76
C ASN A 115 -13.55 3.51 -2.62
N PRO A 116 -12.83 3.70 -3.75
CA PRO A 116 -11.58 4.45 -3.70
C PRO A 116 -11.87 5.80 -3.05
N ALA A 117 -11.05 6.20 -2.10
CA ALA A 117 -11.14 7.54 -1.56
C ALA A 117 -10.84 8.53 -2.69
N ILE A 118 -11.89 8.96 -3.35
CA ILE A 118 -11.84 10.01 -4.36
C ILE A 118 -11.76 11.33 -3.59
N GLY A 119 -10.74 12.06 -3.85
CA GLY A 119 -10.53 13.35 -3.24
C GLY A 119 -9.06 13.60 -3.05
N LEU A 120 -8.68 14.76 -3.35
CA LEU A 120 -7.37 15.29 -3.09
C LEU A 120 -7.21 15.40 -1.57
N GLY A 121 -7.01 14.26 -0.91
CA GLY A 121 -6.55 14.27 0.45
C GLY A 121 -5.20 14.95 0.46
N GLY A 122 -5.00 15.81 1.41
CA GLY A 122 -3.75 16.53 1.55
C GLY A 122 -3.89 18.03 1.30
N PRO A 123 -2.92 18.80 1.75
CA PRO A 123 -2.89 20.24 1.51
C PRO A 123 -2.77 20.51 0.00
N LYS A 124 -3.37 21.63 -0.43
CA LYS A 124 -3.16 22.09 -1.81
C LYS A 124 -1.67 22.26 -2.06
N PRO A 125 -1.20 21.98 -3.29
CA PRO A 125 0.19 22.24 -3.67
C PRO A 125 0.55 23.68 -3.31
N ALA A 126 1.79 23.88 -2.86
CA ALA A 126 2.30 25.22 -2.64
C ALA A 126 2.17 26.03 -3.95
N LYS A 127 1.77 27.29 -3.86
CA LYS A 127 1.65 28.16 -5.05
C LYS A 127 2.96 28.34 -5.82
N LYS A 128 4.07 28.12 -5.16
CA LYS A 128 5.41 28.05 -5.77
C LYS A 128 5.98 26.69 -5.41
N PRO A 129 6.31 25.85 -6.40
CA PRO A 129 7.04 24.64 -6.10
C PRO A 129 8.36 25.04 -5.45
N SER A 130 8.64 24.49 -4.29
CA SER A 130 9.94 24.59 -3.61
C SER A 130 10.98 23.73 -4.32
N SER A 131 10.63 23.17 -5.44
CA SER A 131 11.41 22.20 -6.14
C SER A 131 12.54 22.84 -6.94
N PHE A 132 13.59 22.11 -7.02
CA PHE A 132 14.65 22.29 -7.99
C PHE A 132 14.08 22.43 -9.40
N ASP A 133 14.77 23.22 -10.20
CA ASP A 133 14.61 23.12 -11.63
C ASP A 133 14.85 21.67 -12.08
N ILE A 134 13.88 21.09 -12.75
CA ILE A 134 14.01 19.73 -13.28
C ILE A 134 15.03 19.74 -14.41
N ASN A 135 15.98 18.80 -14.36
CA ASN A 135 16.87 18.59 -15.49
C ASN A 135 16.07 17.98 -16.64
N THR A 136 16.07 18.64 -17.78
CA THR A 136 15.54 18.12 -19.03
C THR A 136 16.68 17.93 -20.03
N PRO A 137 16.57 17.02 -21.00
CA PRO A 137 17.61 16.85 -22.03
C PRO A 137 18.01 18.18 -22.66
N GLY A 138 19.29 18.51 -22.65
CA GLY A 138 19.83 19.78 -23.14
C GLY A 138 19.74 20.98 -22.20
N HIS A 139 19.04 20.84 -21.05
CA HIS A 139 18.86 21.92 -20.07
C HIS A 139 19.15 21.44 -18.65
N TYR A 140 20.38 21.51 -18.23
CA TYR A 140 20.85 21.05 -16.92
C TYR A 140 20.93 22.20 -15.93
N LYS A 141 19.80 22.67 -15.46
CA LYS A 141 19.69 23.84 -14.57
C LYS A 141 20.28 23.62 -13.18
N ARG A 142 20.59 22.38 -12.81
CA ARG A 142 21.20 22.05 -11.50
C ARG A 142 22.73 22.15 -11.47
N VAL A 143 23.39 22.33 -12.61
CA VAL A 143 24.85 22.41 -12.66
C VAL A 143 25.32 23.58 -11.78
N ASN A 144 26.22 23.30 -10.83
CA ASN A 144 26.77 24.25 -9.86
C ASN A 144 25.74 24.98 -8.97
N LYS A 145 24.50 24.54 -8.93
CA LYS A 145 23.51 25.06 -7.99
C LYS A 145 23.50 24.23 -6.70
N LYS A 146 23.43 24.93 -5.58
CA LYS A 146 23.23 24.29 -4.29
C LYS A 146 21.92 23.51 -4.34
N GLY A 147 21.98 22.19 -4.09
CA GLY A 147 20.79 21.41 -3.88
C GLY A 147 20.04 21.97 -2.67
N GLY A 148 18.82 22.40 -2.83
CA GLY A 148 18.03 22.95 -1.75
C GLY A 148 16.71 22.21 -1.69
N ALA A 149 16.45 21.45 -0.62
CA ALA A 149 15.09 21.30 -0.19
C ALA A 149 14.69 22.63 0.45
N ALA A 150 13.49 23.11 0.18
CA ALA A 150 12.93 24.14 1.03
C ALA A 150 12.56 23.45 2.36
N PHE A 151 13.50 23.43 3.30
CA PHE A 151 13.33 22.82 4.62
C PHE A 151 12.23 23.48 5.45
N ASP A 152 11.80 24.67 5.06
CA ASP A 152 10.69 25.44 5.61
C ASP A 152 9.33 25.02 5.05
N THR A 153 9.28 24.27 3.96
CA THR A 153 8.04 23.79 3.35
C THR A 153 7.69 22.40 3.88
N LYS A 154 6.65 22.33 4.74
CA LYS A 154 6.15 21.06 5.23
C LYS A 154 5.37 20.33 4.13
N VAL A 155 5.84 19.18 3.72
CA VAL A 155 5.17 18.29 2.77
C VAL A 155 4.34 17.26 3.54
N TYR A 156 3.15 16.98 3.05
CA TYR A 156 2.26 16.00 3.66
C TYR A 156 1.90 14.90 2.67
N PRO A 157 1.85 13.64 3.13
CA PRO A 157 1.36 12.55 2.30
C PRO A 157 -0.13 12.76 1.98
N SER A 158 -0.50 12.50 0.72
CA SER A 158 -1.87 12.64 0.22
C SER A 158 -2.61 11.31 0.10
N ARG A 159 -1.89 10.23 -0.18
CA ARG A 159 -2.42 8.86 -0.18
C ARG A 159 -1.31 7.82 -0.12
N LEU A 160 -1.65 6.61 0.32
CA LEU A 160 -0.84 5.42 0.14
C LEU A 160 -0.85 5.06 -1.36
N GLY A 161 0.30 5.15 -2.01
CA GLY A 161 0.46 4.93 -3.45
C GLY A 161 0.65 3.47 -3.79
N HIS A 162 1.66 2.85 -3.19
CA HIS A 162 1.95 1.43 -3.43
C HIS A 162 2.64 0.76 -2.25
N ILE A 163 2.67 -0.56 -2.33
CA ILE A 163 3.39 -1.44 -1.41
C ILE A 163 4.34 -2.32 -2.21
N VAL A 164 5.52 -2.53 -1.69
CA VAL A 164 6.48 -3.49 -2.20
C VAL A 164 6.77 -4.53 -1.12
N HIS A 165 6.74 -5.79 -1.49
CA HIS A 165 7.08 -6.88 -0.59
C HIS A 165 7.95 -7.94 -1.28
N PHE A 166 8.72 -8.65 -0.45
CA PHE A 166 9.57 -9.74 -0.88
C PHE A 166 8.79 -11.03 -1.08
N THR A 167 9.24 -11.85 -2.02
CA THR A 167 8.72 -13.20 -2.28
C THR A 167 9.83 -14.13 -2.73
N THR A 168 9.70 -15.41 -2.44
CA THR A 168 10.61 -16.44 -2.95
C THR A 168 10.27 -16.89 -4.37
N ASP A 169 9.11 -16.49 -4.92
CA ASP A 169 8.68 -16.82 -6.28
C ASP A 169 7.80 -15.69 -6.86
N VAL A 170 8.38 -14.92 -7.77
CA VAL A 170 7.70 -13.78 -8.42
C VAL A 170 6.58 -14.24 -9.35
N ASP A 171 6.79 -15.33 -10.10
CA ASP A 171 5.78 -15.83 -11.05
C ASP A 171 4.52 -16.30 -10.30
N ARG A 172 4.69 -17.02 -9.20
CA ARG A 172 3.59 -17.48 -8.35
C ARG A 172 2.81 -16.32 -7.72
N LYS A 173 3.50 -15.24 -7.35
CA LYS A 173 2.83 -14.02 -6.86
C LYS A 173 2.10 -13.27 -7.97
N ILE A 174 2.65 -13.20 -9.18
CA ILE A 174 1.93 -12.65 -10.34
C ILE A 174 0.63 -13.43 -10.56
N ASP A 175 0.68 -14.75 -10.54
CA ASP A 175 -0.48 -15.62 -10.69
C ASP A 175 -1.54 -15.37 -9.62
N PHE A 176 -1.14 -15.28 -8.36
CA PHE A 176 -2.04 -14.94 -7.26
C PHE A 176 -2.72 -13.58 -7.49
N TYR A 177 -1.94 -12.52 -7.72
CA TYR A 177 -2.49 -11.19 -7.89
C TYR A 177 -3.38 -11.06 -9.14
N THR A 178 -3.02 -11.71 -10.22
CA THR A 178 -3.78 -11.61 -11.49
C THR A 178 -4.97 -12.55 -11.53
N LYS A 179 -4.80 -13.80 -11.18
CA LYS A 179 -5.84 -14.84 -11.30
C LYS A 179 -6.83 -14.82 -10.14
N VAL A 180 -6.37 -14.49 -8.92
CA VAL A 180 -7.24 -14.47 -7.73
C VAL A 180 -7.81 -13.07 -7.48
N LEU A 181 -6.96 -12.05 -7.36
CA LEU A 181 -7.40 -10.68 -7.02
C LEU A 181 -7.80 -9.86 -8.26
N GLY A 182 -7.40 -10.30 -9.45
CA GLY A 182 -7.77 -9.66 -10.72
C GLY A 182 -6.99 -8.39 -11.04
N LEU A 183 -5.81 -8.23 -10.45
CA LEU A 183 -4.87 -7.18 -10.84
C LEU A 183 -4.33 -7.42 -12.25
N LYS A 184 -3.70 -6.42 -12.82
CA LYS A 184 -3.02 -6.47 -14.11
C LYS A 184 -1.52 -6.34 -13.91
N LEU A 185 -0.75 -7.22 -14.51
CA LEU A 185 0.69 -7.04 -14.64
C LEU A 185 0.94 -5.82 -15.53
N THR A 186 1.73 -4.89 -15.05
CA THR A 186 2.10 -3.68 -15.79
C THR A 186 3.48 -3.85 -16.41
N ASP A 187 4.43 -4.28 -15.60
CA ASP A 187 5.82 -4.41 -16.00
C ASP A 187 6.54 -5.46 -15.14
N ARG A 188 7.64 -5.99 -15.66
CA ARG A 188 8.50 -6.92 -14.92
C ARG A 188 9.92 -6.91 -15.47
N SER A 189 10.89 -7.18 -14.60
CA SER A 189 12.25 -7.47 -14.99
C SER A 189 12.58 -8.93 -14.67
N GLY A 190 12.53 -9.78 -15.69
CA GLY A 190 12.76 -11.22 -15.57
C GLY A 190 11.93 -11.86 -14.46
N LYS A 191 12.58 -12.65 -13.62
CA LYS A 191 12.00 -13.26 -12.41
C LYS A 191 12.40 -12.49 -11.12
N PHE A 192 12.94 -11.28 -11.27
CA PHE A 192 13.46 -10.51 -10.15
C PHE A 192 12.40 -9.60 -9.52
N ILE A 193 11.67 -8.83 -10.34
CA ILE A 193 10.65 -7.89 -9.88
C ILE A 193 9.46 -7.85 -10.83
N ALA A 194 8.27 -7.65 -10.28
CA ALA A 194 7.05 -7.42 -11.04
C ALA A 194 6.21 -6.31 -10.41
N PHE A 195 5.54 -5.53 -11.26
CA PHE A 195 4.70 -4.40 -10.92
C PHE A 195 3.27 -4.66 -11.36
N LEU A 196 2.30 -4.50 -10.45
CA LEU A 196 0.90 -4.82 -10.72
C LEU A 196 0.01 -3.64 -10.36
N ARG A 197 -0.98 -3.38 -11.21
CA ARG A 197 -1.95 -2.30 -11.07
C ARG A 197 -3.37 -2.81 -10.98
N VAL A 198 -4.27 -1.98 -10.47
CA VAL A 198 -5.71 -2.26 -10.55
C VAL A 198 -6.21 -1.99 -11.97
N PRO A 199 -7.18 -2.77 -12.49
CA PRO A 199 -7.80 -2.49 -13.79
C PRO A 199 -8.66 -1.23 -13.75
N GLY A 200 -8.79 -0.56 -14.90
CA GLY A 200 -9.70 0.57 -15.07
C GLY A 200 -9.09 1.96 -14.79
N GLY A 201 -7.79 2.04 -14.77
CA GLY A 201 -7.03 3.27 -14.53
C GLY A 201 -6.54 3.37 -13.09
N SER A 202 -5.25 3.36 -12.94
CA SER A 202 -4.54 3.57 -11.68
C SER A 202 -3.11 4.02 -12.00
N ASP A 203 -2.32 4.20 -10.96
CA ASP A 203 -0.87 4.36 -11.11
C ASP A 203 -0.26 3.17 -11.83
N HIS A 204 0.98 3.32 -12.26
CA HIS A 204 1.77 2.26 -12.88
C HIS A 204 1.68 0.96 -12.07
N HIS A 205 1.69 1.07 -10.74
CA HIS A 205 1.47 -0.07 -9.85
C HIS A 205 0.91 0.38 -8.49
N VAL A 206 0.20 -0.52 -7.85
CA VAL A 206 -0.23 -0.43 -6.45
C VAL A 206 0.47 -1.49 -5.59
N ILE A 207 0.99 -2.53 -6.23
CA ILE A 207 1.80 -3.60 -5.63
C ILE A 207 3.01 -3.84 -6.52
N ALA A 208 4.18 -4.02 -5.90
CA ALA A 208 5.30 -4.67 -6.53
C ALA A 208 5.81 -5.83 -5.67
N VAL A 209 6.36 -6.83 -6.32
CA VAL A 209 6.96 -8.01 -5.69
C VAL A 209 8.40 -8.15 -6.15
N ILE A 210 9.30 -8.34 -5.20
CA ILE A 210 10.74 -8.50 -5.45
C ILE A 210 11.18 -9.88 -4.98
N LYS A 211 12.01 -10.54 -5.77
CA LYS A 211 12.62 -11.81 -5.41
C LYS A 211 13.57 -11.64 -4.23
N ASP A 212 13.39 -12.49 -3.22
CA ASP A 212 14.30 -12.64 -2.09
C ASP A 212 14.23 -14.10 -1.60
N ASP A 213 15.13 -14.48 -0.71
CA ASP A 213 15.16 -15.80 -0.08
C ASP A 213 14.03 -16.01 0.94
N LYS A 214 13.42 -14.93 1.42
CA LYS A 214 12.32 -14.94 2.39
C LYS A 214 11.22 -13.96 2.00
N PRO A 215 9.94 -14.31 2.23
CA PRO A 215 8.87 -13.34 2.13
C PRO A 215 9.02 -12.28 3.23
N GLY A 216 8.67 -11.04 2.92
CA GLY A 216 8.78 -9.94 3.87
C GLY A 216 8.27 -8.62 3.33
N PHE A 217 8.22 -7.64 4.19
CA PHE A 217 7.88 -6.26 3.83
C PHE A 217 9.14 -5.51 3.37
N HIS A 218 9.09 -4.88 2.21
CA HIS A 218 10.15 -4.01 1.73
C HIS A 218 9.85 -2.56 2.09
N HIS A 219 8.82 -1.97 1.49
CA HIS A 219 8.37 -0.61 1.81
C HIS A 219 6.93 -0.35 1.39
N MET A 220 6.41 0.75 1.87
CA MET A 220 5.24 1.43 1.33
C MET A 220 5.62 2.84 0.90
N SER A 221 4.94 3.36 -0.10
CA SER A 221 5.18 4.69 -0.66
C SER A 221 3.91 5.52 -0.63
N PHE A 222 4.10 6.80 -0.39
CA PHE A 222 3.01 7.78 -0.34
C PHE A 222 3.18 8.80 -1.45
N GLU A 223 2.09 9.16 -2.07
CA GLU A 223 2.03 10.34 -2.91
C GLU A 223 2.09 11.59 -2.05
N VAL A 224 2.85 12.56 -2.49
CA VAL A 224 2.95 13.88 -1.88
C VAL A 224 2.57 14.94 -2.91
N ASN A 225 1.86 15.95 -2.45
CA ASN A 225 1.51 17.12 -3.28
C ASN A 225 2.64 18.14 -3.16
N ASN A 226 3.42 18.25 -4.20
CA ASN A 226 4.52 19.20 -4.25
C ASN A 226 4.42 20.12 -5.47
#